data_b4c1b105e121edb12004df328b46e31c
#
_entry.id   b4c1b105e121edb12004df328b46e31c
#
_cell.length_a   1.000
_cell.length_b   1.000
_cell.length_c   1.000
_cell.angle_alpha   90.00
_cell.angle_beta   90.00
_cell.angle_gamma   90.00
#
_symmetry.space_group_name_H-M   'P 1'
#
loop_
_entity.id
_entity.type
_entity.pdbx_description
1 polymer ?
#
loop_
_entity_poly.entity_id
_entity_poly.type
_entity_poly.pdbx_seq_one_letter_code
_entity_poly.pdbx_strand_id
1 'polypeptide(L)'
;MLSYAKHPSMALSLGLTQKVAFSGIIAMHPDILILDESVSMLDPVSREEIFAFLDQWHDKGKTILHITHDVDAIKRADYAYIMDKGNFIWEGTVQAFFENEDLYKKICGTSLARNNNRSQADEDSLVFEKVSFSYEDSQILHDISLNIKKGTINAITGISGSGKSTFLELASGLLSAESGKIYAKSKPVLAQQNYNGALFEAFAADDVAFGPKNLGLKGKALVEKVKESMNIVGLPFDEFKDKQTFALSGGERRKLAIAGILALDSDIIMFDEPTAALDGPSKIKMMELFRQLANNGKTVIFSTHHPDEASFADRVIHLENGVVALDTMKKNQSEENKNPEESLKMQESLESASMLASLRKVSNSLASKEVKNSFVAKLNPAVKYLIFLLLFVLSIAFDSLLLSGIMVFVCFIYGLLAKYSAKKLILTMLKVVPLLLFFCVFQMVFFSPIPGEKILLPWKYFTVTPSKILLCVKTLLHTEAALCCICGFIYSTSEYDLINGLEILLKPLSKIKIPTQNAVILMEIIFRFVPLLIDETISILKTQLVRGALGKVKGFFAKIKAMIPLLVPLIVQTIKRAESLAEALTARGK
;
A
#
# COMPACT_ATOMS: atom_id res chain seq x y z
N MET A 1 2.40 10.44 -20.84
CA MET A 1 1.01 10.67 -20.35
C MET A 1 -0.07 10.02 -21.22
N LEU A 2 -0.07 10.15 -22.56
CA LEU A 2 -1.12 9.56 -23.42
C LEU A 2 -1.25 8.03 -23.28
N SER A 3 -0.17 7.30 -23.03
CA SER A 3 -0.18 5.85 -22.77
C SER A 3 -0.97 5.47 -21.52
N TYR A 4 -1.08 6.37 -20.55
CA TYR A 4 -1.79 6.16 -19.28
C TYR A 4 -3.20 6.74 -19.24
N ALA A 5 -3.68 7.36 -20.32
CA ALA A 5 -4.97 8.06 -20.36
C ALA A 5 -6.19 7.16 -20.06
N LYS A 6 -6.04 5.84 -20.22
CA LYS A 6 -7.10 4.85 -19.94
C LYS A 6 -6.85 4.05 -18.65
N HIS A 7 -5.76 4.34 -17.92
CA HIS A 7 -5.47 3.65 -16.67
C HIS A 7 -6.21 4.33 -15.52
N PRO A 8 -6.77 3.59 -14.56
CA PRO A 8 -7.29 4.16 -13.33
C PRO A 8 -6.20 4.95 -12.61
N SER A 9 -6.51 6.16 -12.12
CA SER A 9 -5.53 7.01 -11.43
C SER A 9 -4.87 6.32 -10.22
N MET A 10 -5.54 5.32 -9.64
CA MET A 10 -5.08 4.54 -8.49
C MET A 10 -4.07 3.44 -8.85
N ALA A 11 -4.03 3.01 -10.11
CA ALA A 11 -3.03 2.06 -10.60
C ALA A 11 -1.70 2.75 -10.98
N LEU A 12 -1.63 4.09 -10.85
CA LEU A 12 -0.44 4.87 -11.16
C LEU A 12 0.52 4.90 -9.97
N SER A 13 1.82 4.95 -10.24
CA SER A 13 2.83 5.22 -9.21
C SER A 13 2.61 6.61 -8.59
N LEU A 14 3.13 6.83 -7.38
CA LEU A 14 3.00 8.12 -6.68
C LEU A 14 3.44 9.30 -7.57
N GLY A 15 4.58 9.17 -8.26
CA GLY A 15 5.08 10.18 -9.19
C GLY A 15 4.15 10.43 -10.39
N LEU A 16 3.56 9.36 -10.97
CA LEU A 16 2.58 9.51 -12.05
C LEU A 16 1.28 10.16 -11.55
N THR A 17 0.83 9.82 -10.35
CA THR A 17 -0.34 10.44 -9.72
C THR A 17 -0.13 11.93 -9.49
N GLN A 18 1.06 12.34 -9.03
CA GLN A 18 1.42 13.75 -8.90
C GLN A 18 1.45 14.47 -10.25
N LYS A 19 2.04 13.86 -11.30
CA LYS A 19 2.01 14.41 -12.67
C LYS A 19 0.59 14.58 -13.21
N VAL A 20 -0.32 13.65 -12.92
CA VAL A 20 -1.74 13.75 -13.32
C VAL A 20 -2.43 14.89 -12.57
N ALA A 21 -2.24 15.00 -11.25
CA ALA A 21 -2.80 16.08 -10.44
C ALA A 21 -2.30 17.45 -10.93
N PHE A 22 -1.00 17.57 -11.18
CA PHE A 22 -0.36 18.75 -11.73
C PHE A 22 -0.93 19.12 -13.11
N SER A 23 -1.05 18.14 -14.02
CA SER A 23 -1.66 18.36 -15.34
C SER A 23 -3.12 18.84 -15.26
N GLY A 24 -3.88 18.36 -14.26
CA GLY A 24 -5.25 18.78 -14.03
C GLY A 24 -5.37 20.26 -13.61
N ILE A 25 -4.44 20.74 -12.78
CA ILE A 25 -4.39 22.17 -12.37
C ILE A 25 -3.98 23.05 -13.54
N ILE A 26 -2.98 22.62 -14.30
CA ILE A 26 -2.49 23.37 -15.47
C ILE A 26 -3.54 23.49 -16.57
N ALA A 27 -4.38 22.46 -16.76
CA ALA A 27 -5.46 22.48 -17.73
C ALA A 27 -6.48 23.61 -17.49
N MET A 28 -6.51 24.19 -16.27
CA MET A 28 -7.32 25.37 -15.95
C MET A 28 -6.67 26.69 -16.37
N HIS A 29 -5.43 26.66 -16.89
CA HIS A 29 -4.66 27.84 -17.32
C HIS A 29 -4.58 28.97 -16.26
N PRO A 30 -4.18 28.66 -15.00
CA PRO A 30 -4.10 29.68 -13.97
C PRO A 30 -3.03 30.74 -14.28
N ASP A 31 -3.24 31.97 -13.83
CA ASP A 31 -2.21 33.01 -13.89
C ASP A 31 -1.21 32.93 -12.74
N ILE A 32 -1.67 32.41 -11.61
CA ILE A 32 -0.87 32.17 -10.39
C ILE A 32 -0.97 30.69 -10.04
N LEU A 33 0.19 30.03 -9.93
CA LEU A 33 0.30 28.63 -9.54
C LEU A 33 0.93 28.55 -8.15
N ILE A 34 0.22 27.96 -7.19
CA ILE A 34 0.72 27.72 -5.83
C ILE A 34 1.05 26.25 -5.69
N LEU A 35 2.29 25.94 -5.33
CA LEU A 35 2.83 24.59 -5.15
C LEU A 35 3.29 24.42 -3.70
N ASP A 36 2.72 23.45 -2.99
CA ASP A 36 3.10 23.11 -1.62
C ASP A 36 3.78 21.74 -1.61
N GLU A 37 5.10 21.73 -1.44
CA GLU A 37 5.99 20.54 -1.44
C GLU A 37 5.71 19.54 -2.58
N SER A 38 5.23 20.00 -3.70
CA SER A 38 4.69 19.19 -4.80
C SER A 38 5.72 18.30 -5.51
N VAL A 39 7.02 18.51 -5.30
CA VAL A 39 8.12 17.78 -5.94
C VAL A 39 8.97 16.96 -4.96
N SER A 40 8.72 17.06 -3.66
CA SER A 40 9.55 16.48 -2.60
C SER A 40 9.61 14.94 -2.60
N MET A 41 8.61 14.27 -3.17
CA MET A 41 8.50 12.79 -3.24
C MET A 41 8.75 12.23 -4.64
N LEU A 42 9.22 13.04 -5.57
CA LEU A 42 9.50 12.62 -6.93
C LEU A 42 10.94 12.09 -7.06
N ASP A 43 11.11 11.07 -7.90
CA ASP A 43 12.45 10.66 -8.33
C ASP A 43 13.11 11.79 -9.15
N PRO A 44 14.46 11.80 -9.24
CA PRO A 44 15.20 12.90 -9.88
C PRO A 44 14.76 13.19 -11.32
N VAL A 45 14.42 12.15 -12.10
CA VAL A 45 14.00 12.31 -13.50
C VAL A 45 12.64 12.97 -13.57
N SER A 46 11.67 12.47 -12.80
CA SER A 46 10.32 13.04 -12.75
C SER A 46 10.30 14.46 -12.19
N ARG A 47 11.18 14.75 -11.24
CA ARG A 47 11.36 16.09 -10.67
C ARG A 47 11.86 17.08 -11.70
N GLU A 48 12.89 16.71 -12.48
CA GLU A 48 13.46 17.56 -13.51
C GLU A 48 12.46 17.85 -14.64
N GLU A 49 11.63 16.87 -15.03
CA GLU A 49 10.55 17.10 -16.00
C GLU A 49 9.53 18.14 -15.52
N ILE A 50 9.18 18.13 -14.21
CA ILE A 50 8.26 19.13 -13.65
C ILE A 50 8.96 20.50 -13.58
N PHE A 51 10.20 20.57 -13.17
CA PHE A 51 10.95 21.83 -13.15
C PHE A 51 11.06 22.45 -14.55
N ALA A 52 11.43 21.67 -15.55
CA ALA A 52 11.49 22.15 -16.93
C ALA A 52 10.14 22.69 -17.42
N PHE A 53 9.04 22.09 -16.98
CA PHE A 53 7.71 22.60 -17.27
C PHE A 53 7.42 23.91 -16.52
N LEU A 54 7.78 24.02 -15.24
CA LEU A 54 7.60 25.24 -14.43
C LEU A 54 8.40 26.40 -15.02
N ASP A 55 9.64 26.16 -15.46
CA ASP A 55 10.47 27.16 -16.15
C ASP A 55 9.75 27.69 -17.40
N GLN A 56 9.24 26.78 -18.27
CA GLN A 56 8.46 27.18 -19.45
C GLN A 56 7.16 27.93 -19.12
N TRP A 57 6.55 27.63 -17.95
CA TRP A 57 5.34 28.31 -17.49
C TRP A 57 5.65 29.73 -17.02
N HIS A 58 6.77 29.89 -16.33
CA HIS A 58 7.29 31.19 -15.89
C HIS A 58 7.69 32.06 -17.09
N ASP A 59 8.37 31.51 -18.10
CA ASP A 59 8.75 32.20 -19.34
C ASP A 59 7.54 32.79 -20.10
N LYS A 60 6.33 32.21 -19.91
CA LYS A 60 5.08 32.75 -20.44
C LYS A 60 4.48 33.88 -19.61
N GLY A 61 5.20 34.41 -18.61
CA GLY A 61 4.76 35.51 -17.75
C GLY A 61 3.80 35.09 -16.64
N LYS A 62 3.76 33.81 -16.29
CA LYS A 62 2.92 33.31 -15.18
C LYS A 62 3.67 33.37 -13.86
N THR A 63 2.95 33.60 -12.77
CA THR A 63 3.51 33.65 -11.41
C THR A 63 3.47 32.29 -10.76
N ILE A 64 4.60 31.87 -10.17
CA ILE A 64 4.71 30.62 -9.44
C ILE A 64 5.09 30.93 -7.98
N LEU A 65 4.28 30.49 -7.03
CA LEU A 65 4.60 30.49 -5.60
C LEU A 65 4.90 29.05 -5.17
N HIS A 66 6.14 28.75 -4.87
CA HIS A 66 6.58 27.40 -4.52
C HIS A 66 7.00 27.33 -3.04
N ILE A 67 6.22 26.66 -2.22
CA ILE A 67 6.56 26.33 -0.85
C ILE A 67 7.40 25.06 -0.88
N THR A 68 8.67 25.17 -0.47
CA THR A 68 9.61 24.05 -0.59
C THR A 68 10.81 24.22 0.34
N HIS A 69 11.42 23.10 0.70
CA HIS A 69 12.75 23.04 1.33
C HIS A 69 13.81 22.46 0.38
N ASP A 70 13.45 22.20 -0.88
CA ASP A 70 14.33 21.64 -1.92
C ASP A 70 15.24 22.73 -2.47
N VAL A 71 16.57 22.51 -2.34
CA VAL A 71 17.59 23.45 -2.77
C VAL A 71 17.54 23.71 -4.28
N ASP A 72 17.23 22.68 -5.08
CA ASP A 72 17.16 22.81 -6.54
C ASP A 72 15.93 23.62 -6.97
N ALA A 73 14.83 23.51 -6.24
CA ALA A 73 13.66 24.37 -6.44
C ALA A 73 13.96 25.83 -6.05
N ILE A 74 14.66 26.04 -4.92
CA ILE A 74 15.06 27.39 -4.48
C ILE A 74 15.97 28.06 -5.51
N LYS A 75 16.95 27.34 -6.10
CA LYS A 75 17.86 27.87 -7.12
C LYS A 75 17.16 28.38 -8.37
N ARG A 76 15.97 27.89 -8.68
CA ARG A 76 15.18 28.27 -9.86
C ARG A 76 14.26 29.45 -9.65
N ALA A 77 14.09 29.90 -8.40
CA ALA A 77 13.25 31.03 -8.07
C ALA A 77 14.01 32.35 -8.21
N ASP A 78 13.30 33.43 -8.52
CA ASP A 78 13.87 34.79 -8.57
C ASP A 78 14.02 35.37 -7.17
N TYR A 79 13.05 35.07 -6.30
CA TYR A 79 12.91 35.66 -4.96
C TYR A 79 12.53 34.60 -3.92
N ALA A 80 13.06 34.72 -2.73
CA ALA A 80 12.78 33.78 -1.64
C ALA A 80 12.30 34.50 -0.38
N TYR A 81 11.30 33.87 0.27
CA TYR A 81 10.78 34.24 1.57
C TYR A 81 11.03 33.09 2.53
N ILE A 82 11.62 33.38 3.70
CA ILE A 82 11.85 32.36 4.71
C ILE A 82 10.90 32.58 5.89
N MET A 83 10.19 31.51 6.22
CA MET A 83 9.19 31.48 7.28
C MET A 83 9.67 30.62 8.45
N ASP A 84 9.52 31.12 9.66
CA ASP A 84 9.78 30.37 10.91
C ASP A 84 8.67 30.71 11.91
N LYS A 85 8.01 29.68 12.45
CA LYS A 85 6.92 29.80 13.43
C LYS A 85 5.82 30.79 13.05
N GLY A 86 5.46 30.81 11.77
CA GLY A 86 4.40 31.66 11.22
C GLY A 86 4.81 33.10 10.92
N ASN A 87 6.08 33.47 11.07
CA ASN A 87 6.61 34.79 10.76
C ASN A 87 7.62 34.73 9.63
N PHE A 88 7.63 35.75 8.75
CA PHE A 88 8.73 35.94 7.80
C PHE A 88 9.96 36.44 8.57
N ILE A 89 11.05 35.69 8.50
CA ILE A 89 12.31 36.02 9.17
C ILE A 89 13.35 36.60 8.21
N TRP A 90 13.14 36.40 6.90
CA TRP A 90 14.00 36.93 5.86
C TRP A 90 13.26 36.95 4.51
N GLU A 91 13.61 37.92 3.66
CA GLU A 91 13.18 38.02 2.27
C GLU A 91 14.30 38.62 1.42
N GLY A 92 14.38 38.21 0.15
CA GLY A 92 15.39 38.73 -0.77
C GLY A 92 15.51 37.88 -2.04
N THR A 93 16.48 38.29 -2.90
CA THR A 93 16.79 37.52 -4.09
C THR A 93 17.42 36.18 -3.71
N VAL A 94 17.21 35.17 -4.56
CA VAL A 94 17.79 33.84 -4.33
C VAL A 94 19.32 33.89 -4.27
N GLN A 95 19.97 34.78 -5.03
CA GLN A 95 21.42 34.99 -4.94
C GLN A 95 21.84 35.43 -3.53
N ALA A 96 21.16 36.43 -2.94
CA ALA A 96 21.44 36.91 -1.60
C ALA A 96 21.19 35.82 -0.51
N PHE A 97 20.24 34.91 -0.74
CA PHE A 97 20.03 33.77 0.13
C PHE A 97 21.25 32.82 0.14
N PHE A 98 21.80 32.48 -1.04
CA PHE A 98 22.95 31.57 -1.14
C PHE A 98 24.26 32.21 -0.67
N GLU A 99 24.38 33.53 -0.70
CA GLU A 99 25.53 34.29 -0.16
C GLU A 99 25.50 34.36 1.37
N ASN A 100 24.34 34.16 1.99
CA ASN A 100 24.20 34.17 3.47
C ASN A 100 24.40 32.76 4.04
N GLU A 101 25.65 32.41 4.37
CA GLU A 101 26.00 31.07 4.87
C GLU A 101 25.23 30.64 6.12
N ASP A 102 24.98 31.57 7.07
CA ASP A 102 24.25 31.22 8.31
C ASP A 102 22.80 30.86 8.02
N LEU A 103 22.16 31.61 7.14
CA LEU A 103 20.81 31.38 6.72
C LEU A 103 20.70 30.09 5.91
N TYR A 104 21.64 29.90 4.98
CA TYR A 104 21.71 28.66 4.20
C TYR A 104 21.87 27.43 5.09
N LYS A 105 22.81 27.47 6.05
CA LYS A 105 23.00 26.38 7.03
C LYS A 105 21.76 26.14 7.89
N LYS A 106 21.05 27.19 8.26
CA LYS A 106 19.81 27.10 9.05
C LYS A 106 18.69 26.39 8.27
N ILE A 107 18.55 26.62 6.97
CA ILE A 107 17.44 26.11 6.14
C ILE A 107 17.80 24.81 5.42
N CYS A 108 18.96 24.78 4.76
CA CYS A 108 19.40 23.66 3.95
C CYS A 108 20.26 22.64 4.71
N GLY A 109 20.77 23.05 5.90
CA GLY A 109 21.67 22.23 6.70
C GLY A 109 23.13 22.31 6.22
N THR A 110 24.00 21.63 6.94
CA THR A 110 25.43 21.50 6.58
C THR A 110 25.64 20.26 5.71
N SER A 111 26.71 20.22 4.93
CA SER A 111 27.06 19.02 4.17
C SER A 111 27.33 17.83 5.10
N LEU A 112 26.83 16.65 4.73
CA LEU A 112 27.05 15.41 5.46
C LEU A 112 28.54 15.03 5.40
N ALA A 113 29.22 15.05 6.55
CA ALA A 113 30.63 14.64 6.62
C ALA A 113 30.74 13.10 6.57
N ARG A 114 31.50 12.59 5.61
CA ARG A 114 31.87 11.18 5.51
C ARG A 114 32.98 10.87 6.52
N ASN A 115 32.71 10.08 7.52
CA ASN A 115 33.73 9.65 8.48
C ASN A 115 34.24 8.24 8.06
N ASN A 116 35.44 8.20 7.44
CA ASN A 116 35.99 7.01 6.79
C ASN A 116 36.71 6.03 7.72
N ASN A 117 36.79 6.26 9.02
CA ASN A 117 37.60 5.49 9.95
C ASN A 117 36.77 4.48 10.76
N ARG A 118 36.36 3.37 10.13
CA ARG A 118 35.81 2.22 10.86
C ARG A 118 36.50 0.94 10.46
N SER A 119 36.91 0.16 11.45
CA SER A 119 37.20 -1.25 11.29
C SER A 119 35.86 -1.96 11.07
N GLN A 120 35.60 -2.45 9.86
CA GLN A 120 34.43 -3.25 9.56
C GLN A 120 34.56 -4.59 10.31
N ALA A 121 33.49 -5.01 10.98
CA ALA A 121 33.40 -6.37 11.48
C ALA A 121 33.35 -7.35 10.30
N ASP A 122 34.10 -8.41 10.38
CA ASP A 122 34.19 -9.43 9.31
C ASP A 122 32.95 -10.34 9.24
N GLU A 123 32.01 -10.11 10.14
CA GLU A 123 30.82 -10.92 10.37
C GLU A 123 29.64 -10.46 9.53
N ASP A 124 29.02 -11.40 8.79
CA ASP A 124 27.81 -11.12 8.02
C ASP A 124 26.57 -11.03 8.93
N SER A 125 25.79 -9.98 8.77
CA SER A 125 24.55 -9.71 9.51
C SER A 125 23.32 -10.22 8.75
N LEU A 126 23.32 -10.04 7.42
CA LEU A 126 22.24 -10.41 6.53
C LEU A 126 22.82 -10.94 5.20
N VAL A 127 22.34 -12.08 4.73
CA VAL A 127 22.80 -12.74 3.50
C VAL A 127 21.62 -13.08 2.60
N PHE A 128 21.75 -12.73 1.34
CA PHE A 128 20.84 -13.11 0.25
C PHE A 128 21.56 -14.11 -0.66
N GLU A 129 20.94 -15.26 -0.93
CA GLU A 129 21.42 -16.29 -1.83
C GLU A 129 20.42 -16.52 -2.96
N LYS A 130 20.74 -16.02 -4.17
CA LYS A 130 19.94 -16.18 -5.39
C LYS A 130 18.46 -15.90 -5.20
N VAL A 131 18.14 -14.78 -4.54
CA VAL A 131 16.78 -14.41 -4.18
C VAL A 131 16.09 -13.77 -5.37
N SER A 132 14.95 -14.35 -5.78
CA SER A 132 14.05 -13.78 -6.78
C SER A 132 12.65 -13.62 -6.20
N PHE A 133 11.92 -12.61 -6.71
CA PHE A 133 10.58 -12.32 -6.28
C PHE A 133 9.74 -11.67 -7.37
N SER A 134 8.46 -12.11 -7.47
CA SER A 134 7.48 -11.59 -8.42
C SER A 134 6.20 -11.15 -7.70
N TYR A 135 5.56 -10.10 -8.22
CA TYR A 135 4.17 -9.80 -7.89
C TYR A 135 3.30 -10.28 -9.05
N GLU A 136 2.50 -11.31 -8.83
CA GLU A 136 1.67 -11.94 -9.87
C GLU A 136 2.51 -12.37 -11.08
N ASP A 137 2.36 -11.67 -12.22
CA ASP A 137 3.08 -11.96 -13.46
C ASP A 137 4.28 -11.02 -13.69
N SER A 138 4.57 -10.10 -12.75
CA SER A 138 5.67 -9.13 -12.87
C SER A 138 6.81 -9.48 -11.93
N GLN A 139 7.92 -9.93 -12.49
CA GLN A 139 9.13 -10.18 -11.73
C GLN A 139 9.80 -8.85 -11.34
N ILE A 140 10.09 -8.69 -10.05
CA ILE A 140 10.61 -7.44 -9.46
C ILE A 140 12.07 -7.57 -9.05
N LEU A 141 12.48 -8.72 -8.50
CA LEU A 141 13.87 -8.97 -8.14
C LEU A 141 14.35 -10.25 -8.82
N HIS A 142 15.58 -10.20 -9.35
CA HIS A 142 16.17 -11.25 -10.17
C HIS A 142 17.51 -11.69 -9.56
N ASP A 143 17.56 -12.91 -9.02
CA ASP A 143 18.78 -13.61 -8.58
C ASP A 143 19.73 -12.75 -7.72
N ILE A 144 19.15 -12.05 -6.72
CA ILE A 144 19.91 -11.19 -5.81
C ILE A 144 20.78 -12.05 -4.90
N SER A 145 22.09 -11.83 -5.00
CA SER A 145 23.10 -12.48 -4.14
C SER A 145 24.03 -11.43 -3.56
N LEU A 146 23.93 -11.20 -2.25
CA LEU A 146 24.77 -10.25 -1.51
C LEU A 146 24.78 -10.57 -0.02
N ASN A 147 25.82 -10.10 0.67
CA ASN A 147 25.95 -10.16 2.12
C ASN A 147 26.14 -8.76 2.70
N ILE A 148 25.54 -8.49 3.84
CA ILE A 148 25.65 -7.21 4.56
C ILE A 148 26.39 -7.44 5.87
N LYS A 149 27.46 -6.68 6.08
CA LYS A 149 28.32 -6.78 7.25
C LYS A 149 27.69 -6.13 8.49
N LYS A 150 27.96 -6.71 9.66
CA LYS A 150 27.50 -6.19 10.95
C LYS A 150 28.09 -4.81 11.25
N GLY A 151 27.27 -3.93 11.83
CA GLY A 151 27.69 -2.60 12.26
C GLY A 151 27.96 -1.61 11.13
N THR A 152 27.53 -1.90 9.89
CA THR A 152 27.72 -1.01 8.73
C THR A 152 26.43 -0.27 8.38
N ILE A 153 26.60 0.88 7.71
CA ILE A 153 25.52 1.66 7.13
C ILE A 153 25.50 1.38 5.63
N ASN A 154 24.38 0.83 5.13
CA ASN A 154 24.21 0.42 3.74
C ASN A 154 23.08 1.23 3.09
N ALA A 155 23.36 1.89 1.96
CA ALA A 155 22.37 2.57 1.17
C ALA A 155 21.93 1.71 -0.01
N ILE A 156 20.63 1.48 -0.15
CA ILE A 156 20.00 0.86 -1.31
C ILE A 156 19.49 1.99 -2.22
N THR A 157 20.09 2.12 -3.40
CA THR A 157 19.76 3.19 -4.35
C THR A 157 19.12 2.65 -5.62
N GLY A 158 18.50 3.50 -6.41
CA GLY A 158 17.86 3.17 -7.69
C GLY A 158 16.64 4.05 -7.95
N ILE A 159 16.17 4.07 -9.18
CA ILE A 159 14.98 4.82 -9.60
C ILE A 159 13.71 4.26 -8.93
N SER A 160 12.62 5.02 -8.99
CA SER A 160 11.31 4.52 -8.53
C SER A 160 10.91 3.28 -9.31
N GLY A 161 10.46 2.23 -8.60
CA GLY A 161 10.12 0.93 -9.23
C GLY A 161 11.30 -0.04 -9.41
N SER A 162 12.54 0.31 -9.04
CA SER A 162 13.70 -0.61 -9.17
C SER A 162 13.71 -1.79 -8.20
N GLY A 163 12.76 -1.87 -7.25
CA GLY A 163 12.64 -2.97 -6.29
C GLY A 163 13.19 -2.69 -4.89
N LYS A 164 13.58 -1.43 -4.53
CA LYS A 164 14.15 -1.07 -3.21
C LYS A 164 13.27 -1.46 -2.04
N SER A 165 12.01 -1.04 -2.04
CA SER A 165 11.06 -1.36 -0.97
C SER A 165 10.79 -2.87 -0.90
N THR A 166 10.71 -3.55 -2.05
CA THR A 166 10.54 -5.01 -2.12
C THR A 166 11.75 -5.73 -1.53
N PHE A 167 12.96 -5.24 -1.79
CA PHE A 167 14.19 -5.76 -1.19
C PHE A 167 14.14 -5.65 0.35
N LEU A 168 13.76 -4.49 0.88
CA LEU A 168 13.65 -4.27 2.33
C LEU A 168 12.51 -5.11 2.96
N GLU A 169 11.39 -5.28 2.28
CA GLU A 169 10.29 -6.12 2.74
C GLU A 169 10.66 -7.61 2.76
N LEU A 170 11.42 -8.09 1.80
CA LEU A 170 12.00 -9.45 1.80
C LEU A 170 13.02 -9.62 2.94
N ALA A 171 13.93 -8.65 3.08
CA ALA A 171 14.92 -8.64 4.15
C ALA A 171 14.28 -8.65 5.55
N SER A 172 13.12 -8.02 5.74
CA SER A 172 12.39 -8.00 7.02
C SER A 172 11.48 -9.21 7.24
N GLY A 173 11.31 -10.08 6.22
CA GLY A 173 10.39 -11.21 6.26
C GLY A 173 8.92 -10.84 6.16
N LEU A 174 8.60 -9.63 5.73
CA LEU A 174 7.22 -9.23 5.37
C LEU A 174 6.76 -9.88 4.07
N LEU A 175 7.73 -10.21 3.19
CA LEU A 175 7.51 -10.99 1.98
C LEU A 175 8.35 -12.27 2.03
N SER A 176 7.87 -13.31 1.39
CA SER A 176 8.62 -14.56 1.20
C SER A 176 9.21 -14.61 -0.20
N ALA A 177 10.48 -14.95 -0.32
CA ALA A 177 11.13 -15.13 -1.60
C ALA A 177 10.45 -16.26 -2.41
N GLU A 178 10.34 -16.08 -3.72
CA GLU A 178 9.85 -17.09 -4.64
C GLU A 178 10.92 -18.16 -4.88
N SER A 179 12.17 -17.74 -4.99
CA SER A 179 13.32 -18.62 -5.06
C SER A 179 14.50 -18.02 -4.27
N GLY A 180 15.47 -18.86 -3.93
CA GLY A 180 16.63 -18.45 -3.12
C GLY A 180 16.36 -18.51 -1.62
N LYS A 181 17.30 -17.97 -0.83
CA LYS A 181 17.23 -17.97 0.64
C LYS A 181 17.75 -16.65 1.21
N ILE A 182 17.16 -16.24 2.34
CA ILE A 182 17.62 -15.08 3.11
C ILE A 182 17.95 -15.56 4.52
N TYR A 183 19.13 -15.20 5.00
CA TYR A 183 19.61 -15.51 6.34
C TYR A 183 19.90 -14.22 7.09
N ALA A 184 19.43 -14.12 8.32
CA ALA A 184 19.70 -12.99 9.20
C ALA A 184 20.09 -13.49 10.59
N LYS A 185 21.11 -12.86 11.22
CA LYS A 185 21.54 -13.22 12.58
C LYS A 185 20.56 -12.82 13.67
N SER A 186 19.85 -11.73 13.46
CA SER A 186 18.75 -11.29 14.32
C SER A 186 17.56 -10.92 13.44
N LYS A 187 16.35 -10.92 14.01
CA LYS A 187 15.15 -10.52 13.27
C LYS A 187 15.27 -9.06 12.82
N PRO A 188 15.35 -8.78 11.51
CA PRO A 188 15.41 -7.41 11.02
C PRO A 188 14.11 -6.67 11.28
N VAL A 189 14.19 -5.36 11.52
CA VAL A 189 13.04 -4.49 11.69
C VAL A 189 13.02 -3.41 10.60
N LEU A 190 11.84 -3.08 10.08
CA LEU A 190 11.66 -2.15 8.97
C LEU A 190 10.76 -0.99 9.36
N ALA A 191 11.30 0.24 9.31
CA ALA A 191 10.52 1.46 9.30
C ALA A 191 10.08 1.76 7.85
N GLN A 192 8.78 1.73 7.60
CA GLN A 192 8.21 1.96 6.27
C GLN A 192 8.18 3.44 5.91
N GLN A 193 8.14 3.75 4.61
CA GLN A 193 8.01 5.09 4.08
C GLN A 193 6.76 5.81 4.63
N ASN A 194 5.61 5.13 4.68
CA ASN A 194 4.38 5.66 5.27
C ASN A 194 4.35 5.50 6.79
N TYR A 195 4.94 6.45 7.52
CA TYR A 195 4.96 6.46 8.98
C TYR A 195 3.58 6.70 9.62
N ASN A 196 2.61 7.31 8.91
CA ASN A 196 1.26 7.52 9.45
C ASN A 196 0.53 6.18 9.68
N GLY A 197 0.76 5.19 8.83
CA GLY A 197 0.24 3.83 9.03
C GLY A 197 0.93 3.06 10.17
N ALA A 198 2.07 3.58 10.66
CA ALA A 198 2.80 2.96 11.77
C ALA A 198 2.24 3.32 13.15
N LEU A 199 1.53 4.43 13.27
CA LEU A 199 1.04 4.99 14.53
C LEU A 199 -0.45 4.68 14.72
N PHE A 200 -0.82 4.13 15.87
CA PHE A 200 -2.18 3.68 16.12
C PHE A 200 -2.64 3.80 17.59
N GLU A 201 -1.74 3.94 18.56
CA GLU A 201 -2.12 4.15 19.94
C GLU A 201 -2.51 5.62 20.19
N ALA A 202 -3.36 5.83 21.19
CA ALA A 202 -3.86 7.17 21.52
C ALA A 202 -2.76 8.11 21.98
N PHE A 203 -1.78 7.60 22.76
CA PHE A 203 -0.71 8.37 23.36
C PHE A 203 0.66 7.94 22.82
N ALA A 204 1.59 8.89 22.73
CA ALA A 204 2.90 8.69 22.13
C ALA A 204 3.72 7.60 22.85
N ALA A 205 3.74 7.57 24.17
CA ALA A 205 4.48 6.55 24.91
C ALA A 205 3.88 5.16 24.74
N ASP A 206 2.55 5.04 24.63
CA ASP A 206 1.88 3.75 24.42
C ASP A 206 2.18 3.18 23.06
N ASP A 207 2.26 4.03 22.03
CA ASP A 207 2.63 3.60 20.67
C ASP A 207 4.06 3.04 20.62
N VAL A 208 5.02 3.71 21.24
CA VAL A 208 6.40 3.21 21.34
C VAL A 208 6.47 1.93 22.18
N ALA A 209 5.66 1.82 23.25
CA ALA A 209 5.63 0.68 24.14
C ALA A 209 5.03 -0.58 23.49
N PHE A 210 4.25 -0.45 22.42
CA PHE A 210 3.51 -1.55 21.82
C PHE A 210 4.42 -2.71 21.38
N GLY A 211 5.48 -2.42 20.65
CA GLY A 211 6.42 -3.45 20.20
C GLY A 211 7.11 -4.20 21.34
N PRO A 212 7.76 -3.49 22.26
CA PRO A 212 8.37 -4.11 23.46
C PRO A 212 7.37 -4.92 24.31
N LYS A 213 6.13 -4.45 24.47
CA LYS A 213 5.05 -5.24 25.15
C LYS A 213 4.81 -6.58 24.45
N ASN A 214 4.76 -6.60 23.11
CA ASN A 214 4.58 -7.84 22.33
C ASN A 214 5.78 -8.79 22.45
N LEU A 215 6.99 -8.24 22.65
CA LEU A 215 8.21 -9.01 22.96
C LEU A 215 8.27 -9.51 24.42
N GLY A 216 7.32 -9.09 25.26
CA GLY A 216 7.18 -9.56 26.64
C GLY A 216 7.80 -8.64 27.70
N LEU A 217 8.31 -7.45 27.33
CA LEU A 217 8.79 -6.46 28.31
C LEU A 217 7.64 -5.90 29.13
N LYS A 218 7.88 -5.71 30.44
CA LYS A 218 6.89 -5.21 31.40
C LYS A 218 7.54 -4.31 32.47
N GLY A 219 6.70 -3.52 33.14
CA GLY A 219 7.10 -2.74 34.30
C GLY A 219 8.19 -1.70 34.01
N LYS A 220 9.15 -1.56 34.93
CA LYS A 220 10.21 -0.53 34.82
C LYS A 220 11.07 -0.67 33.56
N ALA A 221 11.43 -1.91 33.16
CA ALA A 221 12.23 -2.15 31.96
C ALA A 221 11.53 -1.66 30.68
N LEU A 222 10.20 -1.82 30.59
CA LEU A 222 9.42 -1.29 29.49
C LEU A 222 9.48 0.25 29.44
N VAL A 223 9.25 0.91 30.59
CA VAL A 223 9.27 2.38 30.66
C VAL A 223 10.65 2.94 30.29
N GLU A 224 11.73 2.33 30.79
CA GLU A 224 13.08 2.74 30.45
C GLU A 224 13.39 2.59 28.96
N LYS A 225 12.98 1.45 28.34
CA LYS A 225 13.16 1.24 26.91
C LYS A 225 12.41 2.27 26.06
N VAL A 226 11.17 2.59 26.44
CA VAL A 226 10.36 3.63 25.76
C VAL A 226 11.03 5.00 25.92
N LYS A 227 11.45 5.34 27.13
CA LYS A 227 12.12 6.62 27.43
C LYS A 227 13.42 6.77 26.63
N GLU A 228 14.26 5.73 26.62
CA GLU A 228 15.48 5.69 25.82
C GLU A 228 15.19 5.93 24.34
N SER A 229 14.27 5.15 23.76
CA SER A 229 13.95 5.19 22.33
C SER A 229 13.37 6.54 21.90
N MET A 230 12.51 7.16 22.73
CA MET A 230 11.96 8.50 22.46
C MET A 230 13.03 9.56 22.53
N ASN A 231 13.93 9.51 23.53
CA ASN A 231 15.00 10.49 23.69
C ASN A 231 16.02 10.42 22.54
N ILE A 232 16.36 9.21 22.05
CA ILE A 232 17.28 8.99 20.92
C ILE A 232 16.79 9.73 19.66
N VAL A 233 15.50 9.72 19.38
CA VAL A 233 14.93 10.41 18.21
C VAL A 233 14.66 11.91 18.45
N GLY A 234 15.00 12.43 19.63
CA GLY A 234 14.79 13.84 20.01
C GLY A 234 13.33 14.17 20.32
N LEU A 235 12.63 13.23 20.96
CA LEU A 235 11.32 13.42 21.59
C LEU A 235 11.48 13.21 23.11
N PRO A 236 11.73 14.26 23.91
CA PRO A 236 11.91 14.13 25.36
C PRO A 236 10.70 13.41 26.00
N PHE A 237 10.96 12.29 26.67
CA PHE A 237 9.91 11.41 27.20
C PHE A 237 8.90 12.15 28.09
N ASP A 238 9.39 12.94 29.04
CA ASP A 238 8.53 13.62 30.02
C ASP A 238 7.61 14.68 29.39
N GLU A 239 8.00 15.23 28.23
CA GLU A 239 7.20 16.20 27.48
C GLU A 239 6.18 15.53 26.55
N PHE A 240 6.55 14.40 25.93
CA PHE A 240 5.79 13.78 24.84
C PHE A 240 4.99 12.56 25.27
N LYS A 241 5.28 11.91 26.39
CA LYS A 241 4.67 10.63 26.79
C LYS A 241 3.15 10.62 26.75
N ASP A 242 2.52 11.70 27.21
CA ASP A 242 1.07 11.85 27.35
C ASP A 242 0.45 12.69 26.21
N LYS A 243 1.25 13.09 25.18
CA LYS A 243 0.71 13.76 24.00
C LYS A 243 -0.08 12.78 23.14
N GLN A 244 -1.21 13.23 22.64
CA GLN A 244 -1.99 12.43 21.68
C GLN A 244 -1.19 12.23 20.39
N THR A 245 -1.05 10.99 19.99
CA THR A 245 -0.24 10.58 18.82
C THR A 245 -0.65 11.32 17.54
N PHE A 246 -1.95 11.50 17.34
CA PHE A 246 -2.47 12.16 16.13
C PHE A 246 -2.47 13.70 16.19
N ALA A 247 -2.24 14.29 17.35
CA ALA A 247 -2.07 15.74 17.51
C ALA A 247 -0.62 16.21 17.26
N LEU A 248 0.33 15.27 17.12
CA LEU A 248 1.72 15.56 16.81
C LEU A 248 1.86 16.10 15.37
N SER A 249 2.83 16.99 15.15
CA SER A 249 3.23 17.42 13.81
C SER A 249 3.75 16.26 12.95
N GLY A 250 3.81 16.44 11.64
CA GLY A 250 4.30 15.40 10.71
C GLY A 250 5.71 14.91 11.08
N GLY A 251 6.63 15.84 11.40
CA GLY A 251 7.99 15.50 11.82
C GLY A 251 8.05 14.77 13.16
N GLU A 252 7.24 15.18 14.17
CA GLU A 252 7.15 14.50 15.46
C GLU A 252 6.56 13.11 15.33
N ARG A 253 5.50 12.91 14.50
CA ARG A 253 4.94 11.59 14.20
C ARG A 253 5.96 10.66 13.56
N ARG A 254 6.78 11.16 12.64
CA ARG A 254 7.84 10.38 12.01
C ARG A 254 8.89 9.93 13.04
N LYS A 255 9.35 10.84 13.90
CA LYS A 255 10.26 10.51 15.00
C LYS A 255 9.65 9.48 15.94
N LEU A 256 8.37 9.60 16.27
CA LEU A 256 7.67 8.64 17.10
C LEU A 256 7.61 7.25 16.48
N ALA A 257 7.31 7.15 15.18
CA ALA A 257 7.31 5.88 14.45
C ALA A 257 8.70 5.22 14.48
N ILE A 258 9.77 6.01 14.30
CA ILE A 258 11.16 5.53 14.41
C ILE A 258 11.47 5.06 15.83
N ALA A 259 11.06 5.82 16.87
CA ALA A 259 11.21 5.40 18.26
C ALA A 259 10.57 4.04 18.53
N GLY A 260 9.36 3.78 17.97
CA GLY A 260 8.67 2.50 18.06
C GLY A 260 9.42 1.34 17.42
N ILE A 261 10.21 1.59 16.37
CA ILE A 261 11.07 0.59 15.73
C ILE A 261 12.36 0.38 16.55
N LEU A 262 12.99 1.46 17.03
CA LEU A 262 14.19 1.38 17.87
C LEU A 262 13.92 0.65 19.19
N ALA A 263 12.73 0.81 19.73
CA ALA A 263 12.31 0.12 20.96
C ALA A 263 12.29 -1.41 20.85
N LEU A 264 12.23 -1.97 19.62
CA LEU A 264 12.32 -3.42 19.38
C LEU A 264 13.71 -4.00 19.61
N ASP A 265 14.73 -3.16 19.72
CA ASP A 265 16.12 -3.49 20.00
C ASP A 265 16.77 -4.52 19.06
N SER A 266 16.39 -4.48 17.79
CA SER A 266 17.00 -5.33 16.76
C SER A 266 18.43 -4.90 16.45
N ASP A 267 19.29 -5.87 16.05
CA ASP A 267 20.63 -5.58 15.55
C ASP A 267 20.64 -5.13 14.08
N ILE A 268 19.54 -5.38 13.34
CA ILE A 268 19.39 -5.00 11.94
C ILE A 268 18.18 -4.08 11.82
N ILE A 269 18.42 -2.82 11.52
CA ILE A 269 17.40 -1.79 11.43
C ILE A 269 17.37 -1.26 10.00
N MET A 270 16.19 -1.30 9.40
CA MET A 270 15.99 -0.90 8.03
C MET A 270 15.01 0.26 7.93
N PHE A 271 15.24 1.15 6.96
CA PHE A 271 14.42 2.34 6.73
C PHE A 271 14.13 2.48 5.24
N ASP A 272 12.85 2.62 4.90
CA ASP A 272 12.42 2.88 3.53
C ASP A 272 12.18 4.38 3.33
N GLU A 273 13.06 5.03 2.55
CA GLU A 273 13.08 6.46 2.28
C GLU A 273 12.94 7.35 3.55
N PRO A 274 13.83 7.21 4.54
CA PRO A 274 13.67 7.83 5.87
C PRO A 274 13.70 9.36 5.88
N THR A 275 14.26 9.96 4.85
CA THR A 275 14.48 11.42 4.74
C THR A 275 13.50 12.12 3.79
N ALA A 276 12.65 11.37 3.08
CA ALA A 276 11.67 11.95 2.18
C ALA A 276 10.79 13.00 2.91
N ALA A 277 10.61 14.17 2.30
CA ALA A 277 9.86 15.30 2.88
C ALA A 277 10.38 15.79 4.24
N LEU A 278 11.67 15.62 4.56
CA LEU A 278 12.34 16.27 5.68
C LEU A 278 13.11 17.51 5.21
N ASP A 279 13.10 18.55 6.04
CA ASP A 279 13.99 19.69 5.86
C ASP A 279 15.48 19.32 6.02
N GLY A 280 16.39 20.17 5.53
CA GLY A 280 17.83 19.93 5.56
C GLY A 280 18.38 19.58 6.94
N PRO A 281 18.10 20.37 7.99
CA PRO A 281 18.54 20.06 9.36
C PRO A 281 17.99 18.72 9.89
N SER A 282 16.75 18.37 9.57
CA SER A 282 16.16 17.10 10.00
C SER A 282 16.75 15.90 9.25
N LYS A 283 17.12 16.05 7.97
CA LYS A 283 17.87 15.03 7.21
C LYS A 283 19.23 14.75 7.86
N ILE A 284 19.98 15.79 8.23
CA ILE A 284 21.28 15.65 8.89
C ILE A 284 21.14 14.89 10.20
N LYS A 285 20.19 15.29 11.06
CA LYS A 285 19.93 14.58 12.33
C LYS A 285 19.58 13.11 12.11
N MET A 286 18.86 12.78 11.05
CA MET A 286 18.55 11.39 10.71
C MET A 286 19.81 10.61 10.31
N MET A 287 20.70 11.20 9.51
CA MET A 287 21.96 10.56 9.12
C MET A 287 22.89 10.41 10.34
N GLU A 288 22.95 11.41 11.23
CA GLU A 288 23.68 11.32 12.49
C GLU A 288 23.15 10.20 13.38
N LEU A 289 21.82 10.03 13.46
CA LEU A 289 21.19 8.90 14.16
C LEU A 289 21.66 7.56 13.58
N PHE A 290 21.70 7.41 12.25
CA PHE A 290 22.22 6.19 11.63
C PHE A 290 23.66 5.93 12.00
N ARG A 291 24.48 6.96 12.05
CA ARG A 291 25.88 6.85 12.49
C ARG A 291 26.00 6.44 13.96
N GLN A 292 25.17 7.01 14.84
CA GLN A 292 25.12 6.62 16.25
C GLN A 292 24.70 5.15 16.41
N LEU A 293 23.65 4.71 15.71
CA LEU A 293 23.20 3.32 15.74
C LEU A 293 24.30 2.35 15.27
N ALA A 294 24.95 2.69 14.17
CA ALA A 294 26.03 1.89 13.65
C ALA A 294 27.26 1.89 14.57
N ASN A 295 27.58 3.01 15.27
CA ASN A 295 28.63 3.10 16.30
C ASN A 295 28.34 2.18 17.50
N ASN A 296 27.07 1.96 17.80
CA ASN A 296 26.59 1.04 18.82
C ASN A 296 26.50 -0.42 18.32
N GLY A 297 27.11 -0.75 17.17
CA GLY A 297 27.16 -2.10 16.62
C GLY A 297 25.92 -2.56 15.86
N LYS A 298 24.90 -1.68 15.69
CA LYS A 298 23.71 -2.00 14.90
C LYS A 298 24.02 -1.90 13.40
N THR A 299 23.43 -2.76 12.59
CA THR A 299 23.50 -2.70 11.13
C THR A 299 22.35 -1.85 10.63
N VAL A 300 22.65 -0.81 9.87
CA VAL A 300 21.64 0.10 9.31
C VAL A 300 21.58 -0.09 7.80
N ILE A 301 20.36 -0.26 7.27
CA ILE A 301 20.10 -0.36 5.85
C ILE A 301 19.00 0.66 5.53
N PHE A 302 19.23 1.53 4.56
CA PHE A 302 18.20 2.48 4.16
C PHE A 302 18.09 2.62 2.65
N SER A 303 16.87 2.80 2.16
CA SER A 303 16.65 3.15 0.76
C SER A 303 16.70 4.66 0.57
N THR A 304 17.25 5.11 -0.53
CA THR A 304 17.23 6.52 -0.95
C THR A 304 17.41 6.64 -2.46
N HIS A 305 16.89 7.74 -3.00
CA HIS A 305 17.18 8.18 -4.37
C HIS A 305 18.07 9.43 -4.41
N HIS A 306 18.50 9.95 -3.24
CA HIS A 306 19.39 11.12 -3.12
C HIS A 306 20.86 10.70 -3.08
N PRO A 307 21.71 11.19 -4.03
CA PRO A 307 23.13 10.84 -4.07
C PRO A 307 23.90 11.26 -2.81
N ASP A 308 23.56 12.42 -2.23
CA ASP A 308 24.23 12.95 -1.03
C ASP A 308 24.03 12.03 0.18
N GLU A 309 22.80 11.51 0.35
CA GLU A 309 22.49 10.56 1.41
C GLU A 309 23.20 9.21 1.18
N ALA A 310 23.22 8.75 -0.08
CA ALA A 310 23.93 7.53 -0.43
C ALA A 310 25.44 7.64 -0.15
N SER A 311 26.04 8.82 -0.39
CA SER A 311 27.46 9.07 -0.14
C SER A 311 27.85 8.98 1.33
N PHE A 312 26.90 9.17 2.25
CA PHE A 312 27.09 9.05 3.71
C PHE A 312 27.25 7.60 4.17
N ALA A 313 26.70 6.65 3.42
CA ALA A 313 26.75 5.23 3.75
C ALA A 313 28.16 4.65 3.62
N ASP A 314 28.47 3.60 4.40
CA ASP A 314 29.70 2.85 4.30
C ASP A 314 29.73 2.02 3.01
N ARG A 315 28.56 1.62 2.49
CA ARG A 315 28.35 0.84 1.26
C ARG A 315 27.12 1.30 0.51
N VAL A 316 27.23 1.39 -0.81
CA VAL A 316 26.12 1.69 -1.72
C VAL A 316 25.83 0.48 -2.59
N ILE A 317 24.58 0.05 -2.61
CA ILE A 317 24.06 -1.03 -3.44
C ILE A 317 23.02 -0.40 -4.37
N HIS A 318 23.32 -0.37 -5.67
CA HIS A 318 22.43 0.21 -6.68
C HIS A 318 21.60 -0.88 -7.35
N LEU A 319 20.27 -0.75 -7.24
CA LEU A 319 19.31 -1.63 -7.89
C LEU A 319 18.81 -0.98 -9.19
N GLU A 320 18.95 -1.72 -10.29
CA GLU A 320 18.40 -1.34 -11.59
C GLU A 320 17.65 -2.53 -12.20
N ASN A 321 16.40 -2.31 -12.58
CA ASN A 321 15.53 -3.37 -13.14
C ASN A 321 15.53 -4.68 -12.33
N GLY A 322 15.56 -4.57 -11.00
CA GLY A 322 15.51 -5.71 -10.10
C GLY A 322 16.81 -6.51 -9.94
N VAL A 323 17.93 -6.03 -10.46
CA VAL A 323 19.26 -6.63 -10.27
C VAL A 323 20.19 -5.66 -9.54
N VAL A 324 21.24 -6.19 -8.90
CA VAL A 324 22.32 -5.36 -8.33
C VAL A 324 23.26 -4.92 -9.46
N ALA A 325 23.09 -3.68 -9.92
CA ALA A 325 23.89 -3.11 -11.00
C ALA A 325 25.26 -2.60 -10.51
N LEU A 326 25.32 -2.05 -9.29
CA LEU A 326 26.55 -1.57 -8.66
C LEU A 326 26.56 -1.94 -7.20
N ASP A 327 27.72 -2.40 -6.72
CA ASP A 327 28.01 -2.67 -5.32
C ASP A 327 29.41 -2.18 -4.98
N THR A 328 29.52 -1.18 -4.13
CA THR A 328 30.81 -0.54 -3.83
C THR A 328 31.80 -1.45 -3.09
N MET A 329 31.31 -2.59 -2.51
CA MET A 329 32.17 -3.58 -1.86
C MET A 329 32.72 -4.66 -2.81
N LYS A 330 32.10 -4.91 -3.95
CA LYS A 330 32.50 -5.97 -4.90
C LYS A 330 33.87 -5.76 -5.55
N LYS A 331 34.55 -4.63 -5.34
CA LYS A 331 35.88 -4.38 -5.91
C LYS A 331 37.03 -5.18 -5.27
N ASN A 332 36.82 -5.87 -4.14
CA ASN A 332 37.90 -6.50 -3.37
C ASN A 332 37.67 -7.96 -2.90
N GLN A 333 36.73 -8.71 -3.45
CA GLN A 333 36.54 -10.09 -2.98
C GLN A 333 36.43 -11.10 -4.13
N SER A 334 37.51 -11.83 -4.34
CA SER A 334 37.53 -13.21 -4.85
C SER A 334 36.96 -14.14 -3.77
N GLU A 335 36.13 -15.06 -4.19
CA GLU A 335 35.43 -16.11 -3.48
C GLU A 335 36.10 -16.66 -2.22
N GLU A 336 35.50 -16.50 -1.05
CA GLU A 336 35.65 -17.41 0.09
C GLU A 336 34.28 -17.92 0.54
N ASN A 337 34.01 -19.17 0.21
CA ASN A 337 32.92 -19.97 0.74
C ASN A 337 33.07 -20.13 2.25
N LYS A 338 32.26 -19.50 3.07
CA LYS A 338 32.06 -19.86 4.48
C LYS A 338 30.62 -20.34 4.69
N ASN A 339 30.52 -21.56 5.24
CA ASN A 339 29.26 -22.21 5.61
C ASN A 339 28.44 -21.36 6.61
N PRO A 340 27.17 -21.08 6.35
CA PRO A 340 26.30 -20.32 7.25
C PRO A 340 25.55 -21.29 8.20
N GLU A 341 26.23 -21.98 9.12
CA GLU A 341 25.56 -22.95 10.00
C GLU A 341 24.85 -22.40 11.24
N GLU A 342 24.95 -21.09 11.55
CA GLU A 342 24.33 -20.48 12.75
C GLU A 342 23.30 -19.38 12.50
N SER A 343 22.77 -19.25 11.29
CA SER A 343 21.78 -18.20 10.98
C SER A 343 20.35 -18.71 11.21
N LEU A 344 19.56 -17.95 11.95
CA LEU A 344 18.12 -18.15 12.08
C LEU A 344 17.45 -18.11 10.69
N LYS A 345 16.99 -19.27 10.21
CA LYS A 345 16.12 -19.29 9.01
C LYS A 345 14.89 -18.46 9.29
N MET A 346 14.57 -17.48 8.44
CA MET A 346 13.33 -16.69 8.51
C MET A 346 12.10 -17.54 8.16
N GLN A 347 11.83 -18.57 8.93
CA GLN A 347 10.76 -19.55 8.65
C GLN A 347 9.43 -19.22 9.35
N GLU A 348 9.41 -18.26 10.31
CA GLU A 348 8.18 -17.92 11.07
C GLU A 348 7.22 -16.92 10.38
N SER A 349 7.56 -16.40 9.19
CA SER A 349 6.76 -15.38 8.52
C SER A 349 5.72 -15.93 7.51
N LEU A 350 5.65 -17.24 7.30
CA LEU A 350 4.80 -17.85 6.24
C LEU A 350 3.29 -17.55 6.39
N GLU A 351 2.75 -17.54 7.62
CA GLU A 351 1.32 -17.23 7.83
C GLU A 351 1.01 -15.74 7.63
N SER A 352 1.89 -14.86 8.09
CA SER A 352 1.74 -13.41 7.93
C SER A 352 1.96 -12.96 6.49
N ALA A 353 2.95 -13.54 5.80
CA ALA A 353 3.19 -13.30 4.38
C ALA A 353 2.01 -13.78 3.52
N SER A 354 1.39 -14.93 3.85
CA SER A 354 0.22 -15.44 3.13
C SER A 354 -1.01 -14.54 3.31
N MET A 355 -1.21 -13.98 4.49
CA MET A 355 -2.30 -13.03 4.76
C MET A 355 -2.09 -11.71 4.01
N LEU A 356 -0.87 -11.15 4.03
CA LEU A 356 -0.52 -9.95 3.27
C LEU A 356 -0.67 -10.18 1.77
N ALA A 357 -0.23 -11.34 1.26
CA ALA A 357 -0.38 -11.71 -0.14
C ALA A 357 -1.86 -11.80 -0.54
N SER A 358 -2.73 -12.36 0.32
CA SER A 358 -4.17 -12.46 0.05
C SER A 358 -4.84 -11.08 0.02
N LEU A 359 -4.53 -10.19 0.96
CA LEU A 359 -5.06 -8.81 0.98
C LEU A 359 -4.56 -7.99 -0.22
N ARG A 360 -3.28 -8.12 -0.57
CA ARG A 360 -2.70 -7.45 -1.74
C ARG A 360 -3.32 -7.96 -3.04
N LYS A 361 -3.62 -9.26 -3.13
CA LYS A 361 -4.32 -9.84 -4.28
C LYS A 361 -5.74 -9.28 -4.43
N VAL A 362 -6.43 -9.00 -3.30
CA VAL A 362 -7.73 -8.32 -3.29
C VAL A 362 -7.57 -6.86 -3.73
N SER A 363 -6.59 -6.11 -3.19
CA SER A 363 -6.29 -4.73 -3.60
C SER A 363 -6.00 -4.63 -5.09
N ASN A 364 -5.07 -5.46 -5.60
CA ASN A 364 -4.73 -5.49 -7.02
C ASN A 364 -5.93 -5.87 -7.90
N SER A 365 -6.75 -6.84 -7.46
CA SER A 365 -7.94 -7.24 -8.23
C SER A 365 -9.00 -6.14 -8.31
N LEU A 366 -9.03 -5.22 -7.35
CA LEU A 366 -9.89 -4.04 -7.35
C LEU A 366 -9.28 -2.86 -8.12
N ALA A 367 -7.96 -2.65 -8.02
CA ALA A 367 -7.27 -1.51 -8.62
C ALA A 367 -6.89 -1.70 -10.10
N SER A 368 -6.65 -2.93 -10.57
CA SER A 368 -6.05 -3.22 -11.88
C SER A 368 -6.90 -4.14 -12.76
N LYS A 369 -8.22 -3.96 -12.79
CA LYS A 369 -9.05 -4.75 -13.68
C LYS A 369 -8.90 -4.29 -15.13
N GLU A 370 -7.86 -4.75 -15.81
CA GLU A 370 -7.81 -4.68 -17.27
C GLU A 370 -8.98 -5.51 -17.85
N VAL A 371 -10.00 -4.80 -18.29
CA VAL A 371 -11.11 -5.42 -19.03
C VAL A 371 -10.56 -5.95 -20.34
N LYS A 372 -10.48 -7.26 -20.48
CA LYS A 372 -10.05 -7.89 -21.74
C LYS A 372 -10.95 -7.45 -22.89
N ASN A 373 -10.32 -7.13 -24.02
CA ASN A 373 -10.98 -6.66 -25.24
C ASN A 373 -11.93 -7.75 -25.76
N SER A 374 -13.14 -7.84 -25.21
CA SER A 374 -14.19 -8.80 -25.57
C SER A 374 -15.33 -8.11 -26.32
N PHE A 375 -16.18 -8.88 -27.01
CA PHE A 375 -17.37 -8.34 -27.65
C PHE A 375 -18.27 -7.62 -26.64
N VAL A 376 -18.49 -8.23 -25.47
CA VAL A 376 -19.32 -7.66 -24.40
C VAL A 376 -18.68 -6.39 -23.82
N ALA A 377 -17.34 -6.35 -23.70
CA ALA A 377 -16.63 -5.18 -23.18
C ALA A 377 -16.79 -3.93 -24.07
N LYS A 378 -17.00 -4.11 -25.37
CA LYS A 378 -17.19 -2.99 -26.33
C LYS A 378 -18.60 -2.43 -26.36
N LEU A 379 -19.57 -3.09 -25.73
CA LEU A 379 -20.96 -2.62 -25.70
C LEU A 379 -21.08 -1.34 -24.84
N ASN A 380 -22.12 -0.56 -25.16
CA ASN A 380 -22.48 0.62 -24.34
C ASN A 380 -22.73 0.16 -22.88
N PRO A 381 -22.18 0.89 -21.88
CA PRO A 381 -22.35 0.54 -20.48
C PRO A 381 -23.79 0.29 -20.02
N ALA A 382 -24.74 1.12 -20.45
CA ALA A 382 -26.15 0.92 -20.12
C ALA A 382 -26.73 -0.38 -20.71
N VAL A 383 -26.29 -0.75 -21.93
CA VAL A 383 -26.73 -2.02 -22.58
C VAL A 383 -26.17 -3.23 -21.83
N LYS A 384 -24.94 -3.16 -21.33
CA LYS A 384 -24.36 -4.21 -20.47
C LYS A 384 -25.22 -4.47 -19.23
N TYR A 385 -25.65 -3.39 -18.56
CA TYR A 385 -26.55 -3.48 -17.40
C TYR A 385 -27.90 -4.11 -17.76
N LEU A 386 -28.49 -3.70 -18.88
CA LEU A 386 -29.80 -4.23 -19.31
C LEU A 386 -29.71 -5.72 -19.65
N ILE A 387 -28.64 -6.15 -20.35
CA ILE A 387 -28.39 -7.57 -20.65
C ILE A 387 -28.18 -8.35 -19.35
N PHE A 388 -27.35 -7.82 -18.44
CA PHE A 388 -27.12 -8.45 -17.15
C PHE A 388 -28.41 -8.59 -16.35
N LEU A 389 -29.19 -7.52 -16.20
CA LEU A 389 -30.43 -7.52 -15.45
C LEU A 389 -31.45 -8.49 -16.06
N LEU A 390 -31.58 -8.49 -17.39
CA LEU A 390 -32.47 -9.40 -18.11
C LEU A 390 -32.09 -10.86 -17.86
N LEU A 391 -30.81 -11.21 -18.08
CA LEU A 391 -30.34 -12.60 -17.88
C LEU A 391 -30.45 -13.00 -16.41
N PHE A 392 -30.14 -12.10 -15.48
CA PHE A 392 -30.23 -12.36 -14.05
C PHE A 392 -31.68 -12.61 -13.60
N VAL A 393 -32.62 -11.77 -14.02
CA VAL A 393 -34.05 -11.95 -13.72
C VAL A 393 -34.58 -13.24 -14.36
N LEU A 394 -34.26 -13.48 -15.62
CA LEU A 394 -34.69 -14.71 -16.30
C LEU A 394 -34.08 -15.97 -15.65
N SER A 395 -32.86 -15.89 -15.10
CA SER A 395 -32.23 -17.04 -14.43
C SER A 395 -33.00 -17.50 -13.18
N ILE A 396 -33.81 -16.62 -12.58
CA ILE A 396 -34.59 -16.90 -11.36
C ILE A 396 -36.07 -17.13 -11.69
N ALA A 397 -36.59 -16.51 -12.76
CA ALA A 397 -38.03 -16.47 -13.05
C ALA A 397 -38.63 -17.78 -13.59
N PHE A 398 -37.81 -18.63 -14.19
CA PHE A 398 -38.33 -19.86 -14.82
C PHE A 398 -38.48 -21.01 -13.81
N ASP A 399 -39.71 -21.54 -13.72
CA ASP A 399 -40.06 -22.63 -12.79
C ASP A 399 -39.88 -24.03 -13.39
N SER A 400 -39.62 -24.11 -14.71
CA SER A 400 -39.40 -25.38 -15.42
C SER A 400 -37.92 -25.80 -15.34
N LEU A 401 -37.66 -27.06 -14.98
CA LEU A 401 -36.33 -27.64 -14.91
C LEU A 401 -35.54 -27.51 -16.23
N LEU A 402 -36.22 -27.73 -17.34
CA LEU A 402 -35.64 -27.66 -18.68
C LEU A 402 -35.21 -26.23 -19.00
N LEU A 403 -36.05 -25.23 -18.71
CA LEU A 403 -35.75 -23.83 -18.93
C LEU A 403 -34.63 -23.35 -18.00
N SER A 404 -34.60 -23.80 -16.76
CA SER A 404 -33.49 -23.47 -15.82
C SER A 404 -32.15 -24.02 -16.33
N GLY A 405 -32.14 -25.26 -16.89
CA GLY A 405 -30.94 -25.83 -17.52
C GLY A 405 -30.47 -25.04 -18.74
N ILE A 406 -31.40 -24.61 -19.61
CA ILE A 406 -31.10 -23.74 -20.76
C ILE A 406 -30.52 -22.43 -20.29
N MET A 407 -31.05 -21.83 -19.21
CA MET A 407 -30.53 -20.57 -18.66
C MET A 407 -29.09 -20.69 -18.12
N VAL A 408 -28.73 -21.80 -17.48
CA VAL A 408 -27.34 -22.07 -17.10
C VAL A 408 -26.44 -22.04 -18.34
N PHE A 409 -26.85 -22.71 -19.43
CA PHE A 409 -26.08 -22.75 -20.65
C PHE A 409 -25.96 -21.37 -21.33
N VAL A 410 -27.05 -20.59 -21.38
CA VAL A 410 -27.05 -19.21 -21.92
C VAL A 410 -26.13 -18.30 -21.10
N CYS A 411 -26.22 -18.32 -19.77
CA CYS A 411 -25.37 -17.54 -18.89
C CYS A 411 -23.90 -18.00 -18.97
N PHE A 412 -23.65 -19.29 -19.16
CA PHE A 412 -22.30 -19.80 -19.39
C PHE A 412 -21.71 -19.26 -20.70
N ILE A 413 -22.49 -19.27 -21.81
CA ILE A 413 -22.07 -18.66 -23.08
C ILE A 413 -21.82 -17.17 -22.92
N TYR A 414 -22.66 -16.43 -22.16
CA TYR A 414 -22.44 -15.03 -21.87
C TYR A 414 -21.09 -14.82 -21.18
N GLY A 415 -20.73 -15.65 -20.20
CA GLY A 415 -19.42 -15.64 -19.55
C GLY A 415 -18.26 -15.88 -20.53
N LEU A 416 -18.41 -16.80 -21.48
CA LEU A 416 -17.40 -17.06 -22.53
C LEU A 416 -17.27 -15.88 -23.51
N LEU A 417 -18.37 -15.26 -23.92
CA LEU A 417 -18.37 -14.04 -24.74
C LEU A 417 -17.69 -12.85 -24.05
N ALA A 418 -17.76 -12.79 -22.73
CA ALA A 418 -16.99 -11.86 -21.91
C ALA A 418 -15.49 -12.18 -21.86
N LYS A 419 -15.02 -13.25 -22.51
CA LYS A 419 -13.65 -13.80 -22.46
C LYS A 419 -13.23 -14.27 -21.05
N TYR A 420 -14.17 -14.65 -20.21
CA TYR A 420 -13.83 -15.36 -18.97
C TYR A 420 -13.41 -16.79 -19.32
N SER A 421 -12.29 -17.24 -18.75
CA SER A 421 -11.78 -18.59 -19.07
C SER A 421 -12.78 -19.69 -18.65
N ALA A 422 -13.15 -20.59 -19.56
CA ALA A 422 -14.06 -21.70 -19.28
C ALA A 422 -13.62 -22.51 -18.06
N LYS A 423 -12.31 -22.80 -17.94
CA LYS A 423 -11.74 -23.53 -16.78
C LYS A 423 -11.98 -22.77 -15.47
N LYS A 424 -11.77 -21.44 -15.45
CA LYS A 424 -12.00 -20.62 -14.25
C LYS A 424 -13.48 -20.54 -13.91
N LEU A 425 -14.36 -20.43 -14.93
CA LEU A 425 -15.81 -20.37 -14.73
C LEU A 425 -16.34 -21.69 -14.12
N ILE A 426 -15.97 -22.83 -14.69
CA ILE A 426 -16.32 -24.17 -14.14
C ILE A 426 -15.77 -24.34 -12.72
N LEU A 427 -14.53 -23.92 -12.48
CA LEU A 427 -13.95 -24.01 -11.14
C LEU A 427 -14.69 -23.13 -10.11
N THR A 428 -15.19 -21.95 -10.54
CA THR A 428 -15.98 -21.06 -9.68
C THR A 428 -17.34 -21.69 -9.37
N MET A 429 -18.02 -22.28 -10.35
CA MET A 429 -19.23 -23.06 -10.15
C MET A 429 -19.00 -24.18 -9.15
N LEU A 430 -18.00 -25.04 -9.37
CA LEU A 430 -17.68 -26.16 -8.49
C LEU A 430 -17.34 -25.74 -7.05
N LYS A 431 -16.72 -24.59 -6.84
CA LYS A 431 -16.41 -24.08 -5.48
C LYS A 431 -17.64 -23.69 -4.69
N VAL A 432 -18.73 -23.30 -5.35
CA VAL A 432 -19.97 -22.88 -4.67
C VAL A 432 -20.87 -24.09 -4.40
N VAL A 433 -20.72 -25.19 -5.12
CA VAL A 433 -21.55 -26.42 -4.94
C VAL A 433 -21.61 -26.92 -3.50
N PRO A 434 -20.52 -26.99 -2.70
CA PRO A 434 -20.61 -27.46 -1.31
C PRO A 434 -21.53 -26.58 -0.44
N LEU A 435 -21.47 -25.26 -0.64
CA LEU A 435 -22.34 -24.31 0.05
C LEU A 435 -23.80 -24.49 -0.37
N LEU A 436 -24.06 -24.70 -1.67
CA LEU A 436 -25.40 -24.94 -2.18
C LEU A 436 -25.97 -26.26 -1.68
N LEU A 437 -25.16 -27.31 -1.58
CA LEU A 437 -25.57 -28.59 -0.99
C LEU A 437 -25.95 -28.42 0.49
N PHE A 438 -25.23 -27.60 1.24
CA PHE A 438 -25.62 -27.27 2.61
C PHE A 438 -27.01 -26.60 2.65
N PHE A 439 -27.29 -25.64 1.79
CA PHE A 439 -28.61 -25.03 1.68
C PHE A 439 -29.70 -26.02 1.22
N CYS A 440 -29.38 -26.96 0.34
CA CYS A 440 -30.30 -28.03 -0.04
C CYS A 440 -30.68 -28.91 1.15
N VAL A 441 -29.72 -29.28 2.01
CA VAL A 441 -30.00 -30.01 3.25
C VAL A 441 -30.91 -29.19 4.16
N PHE A 442 -30.63 -27.89 4.30
CA PHE A 442 -31.47 -26.97 5.07
C PHE A 442 -32.90 -26.91 4.51
N GLN A 443 -33.08 -26.81 3.19
CA GLN A 443 -34.40 -26.86 2.54
C GLN A 443 -35.12 -28.19 2.80
N MET A 444 -34.42 -29.32 2.79
CA MET A 444 -35.01 -30.63 3.09
C MET A 444 -35.53 -30.73 4.52
N VAL A 445 -34.92 -30.04 5.49
CA VAL A 445 -35.34 -30.01 6.89
C VAL A 445 -36.55 -29.09 7.10
N PHE A 446 -36.53 -27.88 6.56
CA PHE A 446 -37.50 -26.83 6.87
C PHE A 446 -38.72 -26.78 5.96
N PHE A 447 -38.66 -27.36 4.74
CA PHE A 447 -39.82 -27.42 3.86
C PHE A 447 -40.73 -28.61 4.24
N SER A 448 -42.00 -28.32 4.41
CA SER A 448 -43.01 -29.36 4.64
C SER A 448 -43.28 -30.18 3.35
N PRO A 449 -43.44 -31.50 3.44
CA PRO A 449 -43.83 -32.32 2.28
C PRO A 449 -45.23 -31.93 1.76
N ILE A 450 -45.45 -32.05 0.48
CA ILE A 450 -46.77 -31.82 -0.12
C ILE A 450 -47.69 -32.95 0.35
N PRO A 451 -48.94 -32.66 0.83
CA PRO A 451 -49.88 -33.68 1.28
C PRO A 451 -50.14 -34.71 0.18
N GLY A 452 -49.97 -36.01 0.51
CA GLY A 452 -50.22 -37.13 -0.40
C GLY A 452 -49.01 -37.53 -1.27
N GLU A 453 -47.85 -36.89 -1.12
CA GLU A 453 -46.64 -37.22 -1.87
C GLU A 453 -45.93 -38.48 -1.31
N LYS A 454 -45.36 -39.31 -2.16
CA LYS A 454 -44.60 -40.50 -1.77
C LYS A 454 -43.30 -40.10 -1.08
N ILE A 455 -43.12 -40.52 0.19
CA ILE A 455 -41.88 -40.34 0.91
C ILE A 455 -40.86 -41.36 0.43
N LEU A 456 -39.73 -40.87 -0.15
CA LEU A 456 -38.64 -41.71 -0.65
C LEU A 456 -37.74 -42.21 0.48
N LEU A 457 -37.47 -41.36 1.46
CA LEU A 457 -36.63 -41.68 2.62
C LEU A 457 -37.20 -41.00 3.88
N PRO A 458 -37.79 -41.77 4.82
CA PRO A 458 -38.25 -41.25 6.11
C PRO A 458 -37.09 -41.24 7.08
N TRP A 459 -36.50 -40.07 7.34
CA TRP A 459 -35.51 -39.92 8.40
C TRP A 459 -36.12 -39.18 9.61
N LYS A 460 -35.58 -39.43 10.78
CA LYS A 460 -36.13 -38.89 12.04
C LYS A 460 -36.28 -37.37 12.07
N TYR A 461 -35.40 -36.67 11.35
CA TYR A 461 -35.33 -35.21 11.37
C TYR A 461 -35.81 -34.54 10.07
N PHE A 462 -35.90 -35.29 8.94
CA PHE A 462 -36.38 -34.75 7.67
C PHE A 462 -36.89 -35.89 6.75
N THR A 463 -37.81 -35.54 5.89
CA THR A 463 -38.34 -36.46 4.86
C THR A 463 -37.84 -36.06 3.49
N VAL A 464 -37.38 -37.01 2.72
CA VAL A 464 -37.01 -36.81 1.32
C VAL A 464 -38.17 -37.17 0.42
N THR A 465 -38.66 -36.19 -0.35
CA THR A 465 -39.76 -36.36 -1.33
C THR A 465 -39.28 -35.89 -2.69
N PRO A 466 -39.92 -36.37 -3.80
CA PRO A 466 -39.57 -35.94 -5.16
C PRO A 466 -39.65 -34.43 -5.34
N SER A 467 -40.64 -33.76 -4.75
CA SER A 467 -40.80 -32.30 -4.80
C SER A 467 -39.64 -31.56 -4.18
N LYS A 468 -39.12 -32.02 -3.01
CA LYS A 468 -37.98 -31.44 -2.34
C LYS A 468 -36.67 -31.62 -3.14
N ILE A 469 -36.49 -32.81 -3.76
CA ILE A 469 -35.33 -33.04 -4.65
C ILE A 469 -35.41 -32.09 -5.84
N LEU A 470 -36.60 -32.00 -6.48
CA LEU A 470 -36.80 -31.08 -7.61
C LEU A 470 -36.50 -29.62 -7.22
N LEU A 471 -36.95 -29.19 -6.05
CA LEU A 471 -36.68 -27.86 -5.51
C LEU A 471 -35.17 -27.63 -5.34
N CYS A 472 -34.45 -28.58 -4.76
CA CYS A 472 -33.00 -28.50 -4.59
C CYS A 472 -32.26 -28.38 -5.93
N VAL A 473 -32.65 -29.21 -6.94
CA VAL A 473 -32.05 -29.16 -8.27
C VAL A 473 -32.34 -27.82 -8.96
N LYS A 474 -33.58 -27.31 -8.87
CA LYS A 474 -33.94 -26.00 -9.40
C LYS A 474 -33.11 -24.89 -8.73
N THR A 475 -33.02 -24.88 -7.41
CA THR A 475 -32.22 -23.87 -6.63
C THR A 475 -30.75 -23.90 -7.08
N LEU A 476 -30.18 -25.11 -7.28
CA LEU A 476 -28.81 -25.26 -7.75
C LEU A 476 -28.65 -24.66 -9.16
N LEU A 477 -29.54 -24.99 -10.09
CA LEU A 477 -29.47 -24.47 -11.47
C LEU A 477 -29.64 -22.94 -11.53
N HIS A 478 -30.60 -22.38 -10.77
CA HIS A 478 -30.83 -20.94 -10.72
C HIS A 478 -29.61 -20.21 -10.17
N THR A 479 -29.02 -20.73 -9.10
CA THR A 479 -27.85 -20.11 -8.46
C THR A 479 -26.62 -20.18 -9.36
N GLU A 480 -26.41 -21.31 -10.05
CA GLU A 480 -25.30 -21.45 -11.01
C GLU A 480 -25.47 -20.55 -12.24
N ALA A 481 -26.71 -20.41 -12.77
CA ALA A 481 -27.00 -19.48 -13.85
C ALA A 481 -26.74 -18.03 -13.43
N ALA A 482 -27.22 -17.62 -12.26
CA ALA A 482 -26.99 -16.30 -11.71
C ALA A 482 -25.50 -16.02 -11.48
N LEU A 483 -24.75 -17.00 -10.95
CA LEU A 483 -23.30 -16.91 -10.73
C LEU A 483 -22.55 -16.71 -12.05
N CYS A 484 -22.87 -17.49 -13.09
CA CYS A 484 -22.28 -17.32 -14.42
C CYS A 484 -22.55 -15.93 -15.00
N CYS A 485 -23.79 -15.44 -14.86
CA CYS A 485 -24.19 -14.12 -15.31
C CYS A 485 -23.40 -13.01 -14.58
N ILE A 486 -23.29 -13.09 -13.25
CA ILE A 486 -22.52 -12.14 -12.43
C ILE A 486 -21.04 -12.17 -12.84
N CYS A 487 -20.43 -13.35 -12.97
CA CYS A 487 -19.05 -13.49 -13.40
C CYS A 487 -18.80 -12.85 -14.76
N GLY A 488 -19.67 -13.10 -15.74
CA GLY A 488 -19.58 -12.51 -17.07
C GLY A 488 -19.68 -11.00 -17.06
N PHE A 489 -20.63 -10.44 -16.31
CA PHE A 489 -20.83 -9.01 -16.15
C PHE A 489 -19.64 -8.33 -15.48
N ILE A 490 -19.24 -8.83 -14.32
CA ILE A 490 -18.10 -8.28 -13.58
C ILE A 490 -16.82 -8.32 -14.43
N TYR A 491 -16.58 -9.39 -15.22
CA TYR A 491 -15.35 -9.56 -15.98
C TYR A 491 -15.29 -8.69 -17.24
N SER A 492 -16.44 -8.33 -17.81
CA SER A 492 -16.55 -7.51 -19.03
C SER A 492 -16.74 -6.02 -18.78
N THR A 493 -16.91 -5.61 -17.52
CA THR A 493 -17.29 -4.24 -17.17
C THR A 493 -16.19 -3.59 -16.32
N SER A 494 -15.65 -2.45 -16.77
CA SER A 494 -14.70 -1.64 -16.00
C SER A 494 -15.43 -0.83 -14.92
N GLU A 495 -14.69 -0.34 -13.93
CA GLU A 495 -15.24 0.56 -12.90
C GLU A 495 -15.89 1.81 -13.52
N TYR A 496 -15.24 2.38 -14.54
CA TYR A 496 -15.77 3.51 -15.31
C TYR A 496 -17.08 3.16 -16.01
N ASP A 497 -17.17 1.96 -16.64
CA ASP A 497 -18.41 1.50 -17.28
C ASP A 497 -19.51 1.25 -16.26
N LEU A 498 -19.17 0.77 -15.04
CA LEU A 498 -20.14 0.58 -13.95
C LEU A 498 -20.80 1.91 -13.56
N ILE A 499 -20.00 2.93 -13.30
CA ILE A 499 -20.50 4.26 -12.89
C ILE A 499 -21.29 4.89 -14.03
N ASN A 500 -20.73 4.92 -15.24
CA ASN A 500 -21.34 5.56 -16.40
C ASN A 500 -22.64 4.84 -16.84
N GLY A 501 -22.65 3.50 -16.78
CA GLY A 501 -23.85 2.72 -17.08
C GLY A 501 -24.96 2.97 -16.07
N LEU A 502 -24.63 3.08 -14.79
CA LEU A 502 -25.57 3.43 -13.72
C LEU A 502 -26.12 4.86 -13.89
N GLU A 503 -25.25 5.83 -14.21
CA GLU A 503 -25.65 7.20 -14.50
C GLU A 503 -26.68 7.28 -15.63
N ILE A 504 -26.41 6.60 -16.77
CA ILE A 504 -27.31 6.56 -17.91
C ILE A 504 -28.66 5.94 -17.54
N LEU A 505 -28.65 4.84 -16.75
CA LEU A 505 -29.88 4.16 -16.31
C LEU A 505 -30.68 4.97 -15.30
N LEU A 506 -30.02 5.72 -14.42
CA LEU A 506 -30.68 6.55 -13.40
C LEU A 506 -31.18 7.89 -13.97
N LYS A 507 -30.62 8.35 -15.08
CA LYS A 507 -30.99 9.63 -15.70
C LYS A 507 -32.50 9.82 -15.92
N PRO A 508 -33.31 8.83 -16.34
CA PRO A 508 -34.76 8.98 -16.42
C PRO A 508 -35.45 9.26 -15.09
N LEU A 509 -34.90 8.73 -13.96
CA LEU A 509 -35.47 8.92 -12.62
C LEU A 509 -35.25 10.34 -12.11
N SER A 510 -34.28 11.07 -12.65
CA SER A 510 -34.10 12.51 -12.32
C SER A 510 -35.30 13.35 -12.72
N LYS A 511 -36.06 12.93 -13.75
CA LYS A 511 -37.32 13.60 -14.16
C LYS A 511 -38.42 13.46 -13.09
N ILE A 512 -38.32 12.48 -12.20
CA ILE A 512 -39.26 12.25 -11.09
C ILE A 512 -38.76 12.90 -9.77
N LYS A 513 -37.79 13.86 -9.87
CA LYS A 513 -37.17 14.59 -8.75
C LYS A 513 -36.40 13.71 -7.75
N ILE A 514 -35.95 12.54 -8.15
CA ILE A 514 -35.04 11.71 -7.34
C ILE A 514 -33.61 12.24 -7.54
N PRO A 515 -32.82 12.49 -6.47
CA PRO A 515 -31.46 13.06 -6.58
C PRO A 515 -30.45 12.00 -7.06
N THR A 516 -30.56 11.60 -8.33
CA THR A 516 -29.73 10.53 -8.94
C THR A 516 -28.26 10.91 -9.05
N GLN A 517 -27.94 12.21 -9.19
CA GLN A 517 -26.57 12.71 -9.24
C GLN A 517 -25.80 12.41 -7.95
N ASN A 518 -26.45 12.56 -6.79
CA ASN A 518 -25.82 12.24 -5.50
C ASN A 518 -25.49 10.76 -5.37
N ALA A 519 -26.35 9.87 -5.91
CA ALA A 519 -26.09 8.43 -5.92
C ALA A 519 -24.89 8.07 -6.80
N VAL A 520 -24.75 8.70 -7.98
CA VAL A 520 -23.62 8.49 -8.89
C VAL A 520 -22.32 8.98 -8.25
N ILE A 521 -22.31 10.20 -7.69
CA ILE A 521 -21.15 10.74 -6.97
C ILE A 521 -20.76 9.84 -5.80
N LEU A 522 -21.74 9.36 -5.02
CA LEU A 522 -21.49 8.45 -3.91
C LEU A 522 -20.82 7.15 -4.38
N MET A 523 -21.30 6.56 -5.48
CA MET A 523 -20.70 5.36 -6.06
C MET A 523 -19.27 5.61 -6.56
N GLU A 524 -19.02 6.74 -7.24
CA GLU A 524 -17.68 7.14 -7.67
C GLU A 524 -16.73 7.26 -6.46
N ILE A 525 -17.20 7.87 -5.38
CA ILE A 525 -16.46 7.98 -4.13
C ILE A 525 -16.17 6.58 -3.54
N ILE A 526 -17.17 5.70 -3.46
CA ILE A 526 -16.99 4.35 -2.90
C ILE A 526 -15.95 3.56 -3.68
N PHE A 527 -16.06 3.51 -5.01
CA PHE A 527 -15.10 2.77 -5.85
C PHE A 527 -13.68 3.33 -5.73
N ARG A 528 -13.53 4.62 -5.48
CA ARG A 528 -12.24 5.26 -5.27
C ARG A 528 -11.68 5.02 -3.85
N PHE A 529 -12.54 4.97 -2.83
CA PHE A 529 -12.11 4.84 -1.43
C PHE A 529 -11.80 3.41 -1.01
N VAL A 530 -12.54 2.43 -1.52
CA VAL A 530 -12.35 1.03 -1.11
C VAL A 530 -10.91 0.52 -1.38
N PRO A 531 -10.31 0.68 -2.57
CA PRO A 531 -8.92 0.31 -2.79
C PRO A 531 -7.94 1.05 -1.86
N LEU A 532 -8.15 2.38 -1.67
CA LEU A 532 -7.32 3.19 -0.77
C LEU A 532 -7.34 2.67 0.66
N LEU A 533 -8.52 2.29 1.17
CA LEU A 533 -8.67 1.73 2.52
C LEU A 533 -7.98 0.37 2.65
N ILE A 534 -7.99 -0.44 1.59
CA ILE A 534 -7.30 -1.73 1.58
C ILE A 534 -5.78 -1.51 1.62
N ASP A 535 -5.24 -0.60 0.82
CA ASP A 535 -3.80 -0.29 0.81
C ASP A 535 -3.34 0.26 2.15
N GLU A 536 -4.14 1.12 2.77
CA GLU A 536 -3.89 1.64 4.11
C GLU A 536 -3.91 0.51 5.17
N THR A 537 -4.90 -0.39 5.07
CA THR A 537 -4.99 -1.58 5.93
C THR A 537 -3.75 -2.46 5.80
N ILE A 538 -3.26 -2.67 4.57
CA ILE A 538 -2.04 -3.42 4.31
C ILE A 538 -0.82 -2.73 4.95
N SER A 539 -0.71 -1.41 4.84
CA SER A 539 0.39 -0.63 5.43
C SER A 539 0.39 -0.74 6.97
N ILE A 540 -0.78 -0.55 7.60
CA ILE A 540 -0.96 -0.72 9.04
C ILE A 540 -0.59 -2.14 9.46
N LEU A 541 -1.09 -3.16 8.75
CA LEU A 541 -0.82 -4.57 9.05
C LEU A 541 0.67 -4.91 8.95
N LYS A 542 1.38 -4.42 7.92
CA LYS A 542 2.83 -4.61 7.77
C LYS A 542 3.59 -4.08 8.98
N THR A 543 3.27 -2.87 9.42
CA THR A 543 3.91 -2.27 10.59
C THR A 543 3.64 -3.06 11.88
N GLN A 544 2.42 -3.54 12.04
CA GLN A 544 2.04 -4.37 13.19
C GLN A 544 2.76 -5.71 13.22
N LEU A 545 2.96 -6.32 12.05
CA LEU A 545 3.74 -7.56 11.92
C LEU A 545 5.21 -7.36 12.29
N VAL A 546 5.82 -6.25 11.87
CA VAL A 546 7.19 -5.87 12.28
C VAL A 546 7.26 -5.72 13.80
N ARG A 547 6.25 -5.10 14.42
CA ARG A 547 6.14 -4.90 15.88
C ARG A 547 5.66 -6.14 16.65
N GLY A 548 5.56 -7.31 16.00
CA GLY A 548 5.27 -8.61 16.64
C GLY A 548 3.82 -8.83 17.06
N ALA A 549 2.85 -8.08 16.56
CA ALA A 549 1.45 -8.14 17.00
C ALA A 549 0.77 -9.52 16.82
N LEU A 550 1.16 -10.33 15.85
CA LEU A 550 0.55 -11.62 15.53
C LEU A 550 1.43 -12.83 15.84
N GLY A 551 2.67 -12.64 16.26
CA GLY A 551 3.69 -13.71 16.34
C GLY A 551 3.47 -14.78 17.41
N LYS A 552 2.59 -14.60 18.40
CA LYS A 552 2.35 -15.57 19.49
C LYS A 552 0.88 -15.96 19.68
N VAL A 553 0.00 -15.54 18.78
CA VAL A 553 -1.45 -15.71 18.97
C VAL A 553 -1.93 -17.00 18.32
N LYS A 554 -2.25 -18.02 19.14
CA LYS A 554 -2.84 -19.28 18.69
C LYS A 554 -4.37 -19.24 18.87
N GLY A 555 -5.11 -19.61 17.81
CA GLY A 555 -6.58 -19.70 17.82
C GLY A 555 -7.28 -18.55 17.08
N PHE A 556 -8.41 -18.88 16.43
CA PHE A 556 -9.18 -17.97 15.57
C PHE A 556 -9.69 -16.72 16.33
N PHE A 557 -10.32 -16.90 17.49
CA PHE A 557 -10.84 -15.77 18.29
C PHE A 557 -9.72 -14.87 18.85
N ALA A 558 -8.58 -15.45 19.20
CA ALA A 558 -7.44 -14.70 19.68
C ALA A 558 -6.80 -13.87 18.55
N LYS A 559 -6.75 -14.39 17.31
CA LYS A 559 -6.33 -13.63 16.12
C LYS A 559 -7.28 -12.47 15.83
N ILE A 560 -8.62 -12.67 15.93
CA ILE A 560 -9.60 -11.58 15.78
C ILE A 560 -9.37 -10.50 16.84
N LYS A 561 -9.20 -10.87 18.10
CA LYS A 561 -8.95 -9.92 19.21
C LYS A 561 -7.65 -9.12 18.99
N ALA A 562 -6.61 -9.75 18.45
CA ALA A 562 -5.36 -9.08 18.11
C ALA A 562 -5.49 -8.10 16.92
N MET A 563 -6.53 -8.25 16.09
CA MET A 563 -6.81 -7.33 14.98
C MET A 563 -7.66 -6.11 15.38
N ILE A 564 -8.34 -6.12 16.55
CA ILE A 564 -9.16 -4.99 17.00
C ILE A 564 -8.37 -3.68 17.08
N PRO A 565 -7.13 -3.64 17.61
CA PRO A 565 -6.33 -2.41 17.63
C PRO A 565 -6.03 -1.83 16.23
N LEU A 566 -6.14 -2.63 15.15
CA LEU A 566 -5.96 -2.16 13.78
C LEU A 566 -7.13 -1.33 13.26
N LEU A 567 -8.32 -1.51 13.84
CA LEU A 567 -9.53 -0.79 13.42
C LEU A 567 -9.49 0.69 13.80
N VAL A 568 -8.88 1.03 14.93
CA VAL A 568 -8.83 2.43 15.42
C VAL A 568 -8.05 3.33 14.44
N PRO A 569 -6.80 3.01 14.05
CA PRO A 569 -6.08 3.82 13.06
C PRO A 569 -6.79 3.86 11.71
N LEU A 570 -7.37 2.75 11.29
CA LEU A 570 -8.10 2.68 10.02
C LEU A 570 -9.30 3.65 10.02
N ILE A 571 -10.08 3.67 11.11
CA ILE A 571 -11.23 4.58 11.25
C ILE A 571 -10.74 6.04 11.27
N VAL A 572 -9.71 6.35 12.07
CA VAL A 572 -9.17 7.72 12.16
C VAL A 572 -8.66 8.21 10.82
N GLN A 573 -7.93 7.38 10.09
CA GLN A 573 -7.41 7.74 8.77
C GLN A 573 -8.53 7.86 7.73
N THR A 574 -9.54 7.00 7.79
CA THR A 574 -10.73 7.09 6.93
C THR A 574 -11.46 8.42 7.13
N ILE A 575 -11.65 8.85 8.38
CA ILE A 575 -12.28 10.13 8.70
C ILE A 575 -11.45 11.31 8.14
N LYS A 576 -10.14 11.32 8.41
CA LYS A 576 -9.25 12.39 7.89
C LYS A 576 -9.24 12.47 6.37
N ARG A 577 -9.26 11.33 5.68
CA ARG A 577 -9.36 11.31 4.21
C ARG A 577 -10.70 11.79 3.71
N ALA A 578 -11.80 11.47 4.42
CA ALA A 578 -13.13 11.97 4.10
C ALA A 578 -13.20 13.50 4.26
N GLU A 579 -12.59 14.06 5.31
CA GLU A 579 -12.46 15.52 5.51
C GLU A 579 -11.67 16.16 4.36
N SER A 580 -10.48 15.65 4.02
CA SER A 580 -9.66 16.15 2.92
C SER A 580 -10.39 16.07 1.56
N LEU A 581 -11.19 15.01 1.35
CA LEU A 581 -12.01 14.90 0.14
C LEU A 581 -13.13 15.94 0.12
N ALA A 582 -13.82 16.16 1.25
CA ALA A 582 -14.87 17.15 1.36
C ALA A 582 -14.32 18.56 1.08
N GLU A 583 -13.15 18.90 1.62
CA GLU A 583 -12.43 20.15 1.33
C GLU A 583 -12.09 20.28 -0.17
N ALA A 584 -11.54 19.21 -0.76
CA ALA A 584 -11.19 19.21 -2.19
C ALA A 584 -12.42 19.31 -3.11
N LEU A 585 -13.55 18.70 -2.75
CA LEU A 585 -14.82 18.85 -3.48
C LEU A 585 -15.38 20.25 -3.36
N THR A 586 -15.35 20.83 -2.16
CA THR A 586 -15.77 22.22 -1.91
C THR A 586 -14.90 23.21 -2.69
N ALA A 587 -13.59 23.01 -2.71
CA ALA A 587 -12.66 23.82 -3.51
C ALA A 587 -12.91 23.75 -5.03
N ARG A 588 -13.51 22.64 -5.50
CA ARG A 588 -13.91 22.44 -6.91
C ARG A 588 -15.35 22.91 -7.21
N GLY A 589 -16.03 23.53 -6.25
CA GLY A 589 -17.40 24.05 -6.42
C GLY A 589 -18.48 22.96 -6.52
N LYS A 590 -18.23 21.79 -5.91
CA LYS A 590 -19.19 20.69 -5.84
C LYS A 590 -19.69 20.46 -4.41
#